data_26d3ae2b8631eb3e25b2a9ccec16ae98
#
_entry.id   26d3ae2b8631eb3e25b2a9ccec16ae98
#
_cell.length_a   1.000
_cell.length_b   1.000
_cell.length_c   1.000
_cell.angle_alpha   90.00
_cell.angle_beta   90.00
_cell.angle_gamma   90.00
#
_symmetry.space_group_name_H-M   'P 1'
#
loop_
_entity.id
_entity.type
_entity.pdbx_description
1 polymer ?
#
loop_
_entity_poly.entity_id
_entity_poly.type
_entity_poly.pdbx_seq_one_letter_code
_entity_poly.pdbx_strand_id
1 'polypeptide(L)'
;MALPELMTVDIGGTPIAIRDTETGTPSGKPALVLLHGIGGSSQTWAFQFRALAEDFRVIAWDMPGYGASGGFVRENPTVEHYAHTLSAVLDTIGAFKAHIVGQSVAALIGAAYAAEYPDQTLSYTFCQGLTGLAGLPDDERAAQRKQRLDTFRELGAERFAEERGRKVLGPNTMPMVAELAVTIMKRAPVPAMCQAVEMLAQTDFFALAPRIECPSLVIAGSVDPASPVEMGQAARDGLADGPMEIIDGAGHYGCMENPAAFNTILSDFIAAT
;
A
#
# COMPACT_ATOMS: atom_id res chain seq x y z
N MET A 1 3.09 -2.77 22.32
CA MET A 1 4.37 -3.17 21.73
C MET A 1 4.89 -1.98 20.93
N ALA A 2 6.17 -1.65 21.00
CA ALA A 2 6.74 -0.64 20.12
C ALA A 2 6.77 -1.19 18.69
N LEU A 3 6.82 -0.29 17.68
CA LEU A 3 7.07 -0.69 16.30
C LEU A 3 8.39 -1.44 16.20
N PRO A 4 8.52 -2.45 15.31
CA PRO A 4 9.83 -3.04 15.01
C PRO A 4 10.84 -1.96 14.59
N GLU A 5 12.12 -2.20 14.89
CA GLU A 5 13.18 -1.29 14.50
C GLU A 5 13.21 -1.13 12.97
N LEU A 6 13.46 0.10 12.50
CA LEU A 6 13.64 0.36 11.09
C LEU A 6 15.04 -0.12 10.68
N MET A 7 15.10 -1.00 9.72
CA MET A 7 16.33 -1.51 9.14
C MET A 7 16.38 -1.22 7.64
N THR A 8 17.56 -1.24 7.05
CA THR A 8 17.74 -1.07 5.60
C THR A 8 18.30 -2.34 4.97
N VAL A 9 17.78 -2.67 3.80
CA VAL A 9 18.25 -3.75 2.93
C VAL A 9 18.87 -3.12 1.70
N ASP A 10 20.09 -3.49 1.36
CA ASP A 10 20.76 -2.99 0.15
C ASP A 10 20.27 -3.76 -1.08
N ILE A 11 19.70 -3.04 -2.02
CA ILE A 11 19.22 -3.61 -3.30
C ILE A 11 20.02 -2.97 -4.44
N GLY A 12 21.13 -3.61 -4.79
CA GLY A 12 21.98 -3.15 -5.88
C GLY A 12 22.58 -1.76 -5.65
N GLY A 13 22.96 -1.44 -4.43
CA GLY A 13 23.52 -0.15 -4.02
C GLY A 13 22.44 0.88 -3.60
N THR A 14 21.17 0.49 -3.61
CA THR A 14 20.06 1.34 -3.16
C THR A 14 19.52 0.78 -1.83
N PRO A 15 19.62 1.51 -0.70
CA PRO A 15 19.04 1.07 0.56
C PRO A 15 17.52 1.14 0.51
N ILE A 16 16.83 0.07 0.90
CA ILE A 16 15.37 0.07 1.06
C ILE A 16 15.07 -0.17 2.55
N ALA A 17 14.36 0.76 3.16
CA ALA A 17 14.00 0.70 4.56
C ALA A 17 12.77 -0.18 4.77
N ILE A 18 12.85 -1.05 5.76
CA ILE A 18 11.76 -1.94 6.16
C ILE A 18 11.63 -2.00 7.68
N ARG A 19 10.45 -2.37 8.14
CA ARG A 19 10.21 -2.91 9.49
C ARG A 19 9.81 -4.35 9.34
N ASP A 20 10.43 -5.21 10.14
CA ASP A 20 10.19 -6.65 10.13
C ASP A 20 10.06 -7.12 11.58
N THR A 21 9.04 -7.90 11.89
CA THR A 21 8.86 -8.48 13.22
C THR A 21 9.83 -9.62 13.51
N GLU A 22 10.50 -10.13 12.47
CA GLU A 22 11.44 -11.22 12.58
C GLU A 22 12.87 -10.71 12.35
N THR A 23 13.64 -10.62 13.42
CA THR A 23 15.06 -10.27 13.39
C THR A 23 15.87 -11.45 13.89
N GLY A 24 16.55 -12.17 12.99
CA GLY A 24 17.40 -13.31 13.35
C GLY A 24 16.85 -14.67 12.89
N THR A 25 16.65 -15.62 13.83
CA THR A 25 16.22 -16.97 13.48
C THR A 25 14.78 -16.99 12.95
N PRO A 26 14.51 -17.60 11.78
CA PRO A 26 13.18 -17.71 11.23
C PRO A 26 12.19 -18.39 12.19
N SER A 27 11.04 -17.76 12.41
CA SER A 27 9.97 -18.30 13.27
C SER A 27 9.14 -19.39 12.58
N GLY A 28 9.21 -19.46 11.25
CA GLY A 28 8.36 -20.33 10.44
C GLY A 28 6.95 -19.78 10.20
N LYS A 29 6.67 -18.56 10.66
CA LYS A 29 5.38 -17.89 10.41
C LYS A 29 5.27 -17.45 8.94
N PRO A 30 4.04 -17.46 8.36
CA PRO A 30 3.84 -16.92 7.03
C PRO A 30 4.14 -15.41 7.01
N ALA A 31 4.78 -14.95 5.94
CA ALA A 31 5.08 -13.53 5.78
C ALA A 31 3.82 -12.76 5.35
N LEU A 32 3.58 -11.62 6.02
CA LEU A 32 2.54 -10.65 5.70
C LEU A 32 3.20 -9.31 5.35
N VAL A 33 3.15 -8.94 4.08
CA VAL A 33 3.81 -7.75 3.54
C VAL A 33 2.79 -6.63 3.35
N LEU A 34 3.05 -5.49 3.97
CA LEU A 34 2.16 -4.35 4.06
C LEU A 34 2.76 -3.15 3.30
N LEU A 35 2.11 -2.74 2.22
CA LEU A 35 2.57 -1.70 1.30
C LEU A 35 1.72 -0.43 1.47
N HIS A 36 2.34 0.68 1.87
CA HIS A 36 1.66 1.94 2.12
C HIS A 36 1.38 2.76 0.85
N GLY A 37 0.38 3.66 0.90
CA GLY A 37 0.06 4.61 -0.18
C GLY A 37 0.94 5.87 -0.19
N ILE A 38 0.62 6.82 -1.08
CA ILE A 38 1.41 8.04 -1.33
C ILE A 38 1.71 8.86 -0.08
N GLY A 39 0.77 9.01 0.83
CA GLY A 39 0.95 9.76 2.07
C GLY A 39 1.44 8.92 3.25
N GLY A 40 1.83 7.67 3.02
CA GLY A 40 2.15 6.70 4.07
C GLY A 40 3.64 6.49 4.31
N SER A 41 3.91 5.53 5.16
CA SER A 41 5.20 4.92 5.45
C SER A 41 4.97 3.58 6.13
N SER A 42 6.02 2.83 6.48
CA SER A 42 5.92 1.63 7.31
C SER A 42 5.18 1.88 8.65
N GLN A 43 5.15 3.14 9.14
CA GLN A 43 4.42 3.52 10.36
C GLN A 43 2.90 3.48 10.21
N THR A 44 2.36 3.55 9.00
CA THR A 44 0.93 3.41 8.72
C THR A 44 0.37 2.11 9.30
N TRP A 45 1.20 1.09 9.40
CA TRP A 45 0.85 -0.26 9.81
C TRP A 45 1.08 -0.55 11.31
N ALA A 46 1.17 0.51 12.14
CA ALA A 46 1.48 0.37 13.56
C ALA A 46 0.52 -0.56 14.32
N PHE A 47 -0.76 -0.53 13.97
CA PHE A 47 -1.79 -1.37 14.59
C PHE A 47 -1.70 -2.83 14.13
N GLN A 48 -1.31 -3.07 12.87
CA GLN A 48 -1.12 -4.39 12.29
C GLN A 48 0.11 -5.06 12.88
N PHE A 49 1.23 -4.36 13.04
CA PHE A 49 2.41 -4.88 13.75
C PHE A 49 2.07 -5.34 15.16
N ARG A 50 1.21 -4.58 15.85
CA ARG A 50 0.82 -4.92 17.22
C ARG A 50 -0.09 -6.13 17.30
N ALA A 51 -1.03 -6.25 16.37
CA ALA A 51 -2.08 -7.26 16.44
C ALA A 51 -1.72 -8.58 15.75
N LEU A 52 -0.95 -8.52 14.65
CA LEU A 52 -0.75 -9.67 13.76
C LEU A 52 0.63 -10.34 13.91
N ALA A 53 1.56 -9.75 14.69
CA ALA A 53 2.91 -10.30 14.86
C ALA A 53 2.95 -11.64 15.64
N GLU A 54 1.87 -12.02 16.32
CA GLU A 54 1.77 -13.31 16.98
C GLU A 54 1.62 -14.44 15.97
N ASP A 55 0.85 -14.21 14.90
CA ASP A 55 0.50 -15.22 13.90
C ASP A 55 1.34 -15.12 12.63
N PHE A 56 1.84 -13.91 12.30
CA PHE A 56 2.54 -13.62 11.06
C PHE A 56 3.94 -13.01 11.31
N ARG A 57 4.85 -13.24 10.37
CA ARG A 57 6.00 -12.36 10.17
C ARG A 57 5.51 -11.12 9.43
N VAL A 58 5.27 -10.03 10.15
CA VAL A 58 4.76 -8.79 9.56
C VAL A 58 5.92 -7.95 9.07
N ILE A 59 5.87 -7.60 7.77
CA ILE A 59 6.88 -6.80 7.09
C ILE A 59 6.18 -5.58 6.48
N ALA A 60 6.72 -4.38 6.72
CA ALA A 60 6.27 -3.17 6.02
C ALA A 60 7.48 -2.39 5.53
N TRP A 61 7.46 -1.97 4.28
CA TRP A 61 8.53 -1.16 3.72
C TRP A 61 8.22 0.34 3.83
N ASP A 62 9.26 1.16 3.75
CA ASP A 62 9.13 2.51 3.23
C ASP A 62 9.37 2.43 1.72
N MET A 63 8.37 2.78 0.92
CA MET A 63 8.40 2.71 -0.55
C MET A 63 9.66 3.42 -1.09
N PRO A 64 10.25 3.01 -2.22
CA PRO A 64 11.41 3.71 -2.81
C PRO A 64 11.25 5.23 -2.82
N GLY A 65 12.23 5.93 -2.24
CA GLY A 65 12.22 7.38 -2.04
C GLY A 65 11.54 7.87 -0.78
N TYR A 66 10.87 7.00 0.01
CA TYR A 66 10.23 7.36 1.28
C TYR A 66 11.13 7.03 2.47
N GLY A 67 10.97 7.81 3.56
CA GLY A 67 11.67 7.55 4.81
C GLY A 67 13.18 7.46 4.62
N ALA A 68 13.75 6.30 4.99
CA ALA A 68 15.18 6.02 4.81
C ALA A 68 15.48 5.20 3.54
N SER A 69 14.46 4.95 2.69
CA SER A 69 14.66 4.28 1.40
C SER A 69 15.28 5.21 0.37
N GLY A 70 16.27 4.71 -0.36
CA GLY A 70 16.77 5.36 -1.58
C GLY A 70 15.68 5.42 -2.64
N GLY A 71 15.65 6.49 -3.42
CA GLY A 71 14.70 6.69 -4.51
C GLY A 71 15.20 6.12 -5.83
N PHE A 72 14.27 6.00 -6.80
CA PHE A 72 14.66 5.73 -8.18
C PHE A 72 15.37 6.92 -8.80
N VAL A 73 16.45 6.65 -9.55
CA VAL A 73 17.15 7.67 -10.34
C VAL A 73 16.28 8.16 -11.51
N ARG A 74 15.41 7.29 -12.04
CA ARG A 74 14.48 7.63 -13.11
C ARG A 74 13.34 8.50 -12.61
N GLU A 75 12.94 9.48 -13.41
CA GLU A 75 11.85 10.38 -13.05
C GLU A 75 10.47 9.69 -13.10
N ASN A 76 10.30 8.76 -14.04
CA ASN A 76 9.03 8.09 -14.31
C ASN A 76 9.17 6.57 -14.08
N PRO A 77 9.22 6.10 -12.81
CA PRO A 77 9.22 4.67 -12.53
C PRO A 77 7.85 4.07 -12.87
N THR A 78 7.85 2.87 -13.43
CA THR A 78 6.63 2.09 -13.68
C THR A 78 6.32 1.19 -12.49
N VAL A 79 5.15 0.59 -12.45
CA VAL A 79 4.74 -0.32 -11.37
C VAL A 79 5.65 -1.54 -11.25
N GLU A 80 6.19 -2.02 -12.38
CA GLU A 80 7.14 -3.14 -12.41
C GLU A 80 8.45 -2.80 -11.68
N HIS A 81 8.93 -1.56 -11.75
CA HIS A 81 10.12 -1.17 -10.99
C HIS A 81 9.90 -1.29 -9.47
N TYR A 82 8.69 -0.94 -8.99
CA TYR A 82 8.35 -1.13 -7.58
C TYR A 82 8.20 -2.62 -7.23
N ALA A 83 7.53 -3.40 -8.09
CA ALA A 83 7.34 -4.83 -7.89
C ALA A 83 8.69 -5.59 -7.87
N HIS A 84 9.61 -5.29 -8.79
CA HIS A 84 10.96 -5.86 -8.83
C HIS A 84 11.77 -5.48 -7.58
N THR A 85 11.67 -4.21 -7.12
CA THR A 85 12.34 -3.79 -5.89
C THR A 85 11.80 -4.54 -4.69
N LEU A 86 10.47 -4.72 -4.62
CA LEU A 86 9.82 -5.50 -3.56
C LEU A 86 10.30 -6.95 -3.57
N SER A 87 10.33 -7.61 -4.74
CA SER A 87 10.83 -8.97 -4.89
C SER A 87 12.26 -9.10 -4.38
N ALA A 88 13.16 -8.20 -4.80
CA ALA A 88 14.54 -8.21 -4.36
C ALA A 88 14.69 -8.01 -2.84
N VAL A 89 13.85 -7.17 -2.23
CA VAL A 89 13.80 -7.01 -0.76
C VAL A 89 13.40 -8.32 -0.10
N LEU A 90 12.29 -8.93 -0.54
CA LEU A 90 11.76 -10.15 0.05
C LEU A 90 12.72 -11.34 -0.11
N ASP A 91 13.38 -11.45 -1.26
CA ASP A 91 14.42 -12.45 -1.50
C ASP A 91 15.60 -12.27 -0.53
N THR A 92 16.06 -11.01 -0.34
CA THR A 92 17.22 -10.71 0.52
C THR A 92 16.94 -11.03 1.99
N ILE A 93 15.70 -10.82 2.46
CA ILE A 93 15.33 -11.12 3.85
C ILE A 93 14.77 -12.54 4.03
N GLY A 94 14.74 -13.35 2.97
CA GLY A 94 14.27 -14.73 3.03
C GLY A 94 12.76 -14.88 3.22
N ALA A 95 11.96 -13.91 2.73
CA ALA A 95 10.50 -13.95 2.74
C ALA A 95 9.96 -14.38 1.36
N PHE A 96 10.36 -15.57 0.90
CA PHE A 96 10.15 -16.07 -0.47
C PHE A 96 8.68 -16.29 -0.85
N LYS A 97 7.80 -16.42 0.12
CA LYS A 97 6.34 -16.52 -0.09
C LYS A 97 5.64 -15.63 0.92
N ALA A 98 4.72 -14.81 0.43
CA ALA A 98 4.07 -13.80 1.27
C ALA A 98 2.62 -13.54 0.88
N HIS A 99 1.82 -13.15 1.88
CA HIS A 99 0.55 -12.46 1.68
C HIS A 99 0.84 -10.98 1.44
N ILE A 100 0.35 -10.42 0.34
CA ILE A 100 0.63 -9.03 -0.08
C ILE A 100 -0.59 -8.15 0.13
N VAL A 101 -0.45 -7.10 0.92
CA VAL A 101 -1.50 -6.11 1.17
C VAL A 101 -1.06 -4.76 0.62
N GLY A 102 -1.74 -4.26 -0.41
CA GLY A 102 -1.45 -2.96 -1.00
C GLY A 102 -2.52 -1.93 -0.69
N GLN A 103 -2.16 -0.82 -0.04
CA GLN A 103 -3.08 0.26 0.31
C GLN A 103 -2.96 1.40 -0.70
N SER A 104 -4.11 1.93 -1.18
CA SER A 104 -4.15 3.09 -2.08
C SER A 104 -3.37 2.81 -3.38
N VAL A 105 -2.43 3.66 -3.75
CA VAL A 105 -1.57 3.46 -4.94
C VAL A 105 -0.74 2.18 -4.86
N ALA A 106 -0.39 1.71 -3.66
CA ALA A 106 0.37 0.48 -3.49
C ALA A 106 -0.46 -0.79 -3.76
N ALA A 107 -1.78 -0.68 -3.91
CA ALA A 107 -2.60 -1.77 -4.43
C ALA A 107 -2.14 -2.16 -5.86
N LEU A 108 -1.74 -1.18 -6.67
CA LEU A 108 -1.16 -1.44 -8.00
C LEU A 108 0.19 -2.15 -7.92
N ILE A 109 1.02 -1.78 -6.94
CA ILE A 109 2.32 -2.43 -6.71
C ILE A 109 2.11 -3.90 -6.30
N GLY A 110 1.18 -4.13 -5.36
CA GLY A 110 0.80 -5.48 -4.95
C GLY A 110 0.21 -6.31 -6.09
N ALA A 111 -0.63 -5.71 -6.93
CA ALA A 111 -1.20 -6.35 -8.12
C ALA A 111 -0.12 -6.74 -9.14
N ALA A 112 0.81 -5.82 -9.43
CA ALA A 112 1.92 -6.11 -10.34
C ALA A 112 2.84 -7.20 -9.78
N TYR A 113 3.13 -7.16 -8.46
CA TYR A 113 3.90 -8.21 -7.80
C TYR A 113 3.20 -9.57 -7.92
N ALA A 114 1.91 -9.65 -7.58
CA ALA A 114 1.15 -10.90 -7.65
C ALA A 114 1.04 -11.46 -9.07
N ALA A 115 0.91 -10.57 -10.07
CA ALA A 115 0.85 -10.97 -11.49
C ALA A 115 2.21 -11.44 -12.03
N GLU A 116 3.33 -10.93 -11.52
CA GLU A 116 4.68 -11.22 -12.01
C GLU A 116 5.37 -12.35 -11.22
N TYR A 117 4.99 -12.52 -9.95
CA TYR A 117 5.57 -13.52 -9.04
C TYR A 117 4.48 -14.45 -8.44
N PRO A 118 3.71 -15.19 -9.27
CA PRO A 118 2.59 -16.00 -8.78
C PRO A 118 3.05 -17.08 -7.78
N ASP A 119 4.22 -17.70 -7.99
CA ASP A 119 4.78 -18.72 -7.10
C ASP A 119 5.23 -18.18 -5.73
N GLN A 120 5.43 -16.86 -5.62
CA GLN A 120 5.84 -16.16 -4.40
C GLN A 120 4.68 -15.49 -3.68
N THR A 121 3.50 -15.42 -4.28
CA THR A 121 2.33 -14.73 -3.73
C THR A 121 1.32 -15.73 -3.18
N LEU A 122 1.19 -15.76 -1.85
CA LEU A 122 0.21 -16.62 -1.17
C LEU A 122 -1.21 -16.08 -1.30
N SER A 123 -1.38 -14.76 -1.16
CA SER A 123 -2.63 -14.06 -1.44
C SER A 123 -2.37 -12.58 -1.72
N TYR A 124 -3.33 -11.92 -2.35
CA TYR A 124 -3.29 -10.49 -2.62
C TYR A 124 -4.49 -9.77 -2.00
N THR A 125 -4.26 -8.63 -1.34
CA THR A 125 -5.32 -7.77 -0.82
C THR A 125 -5.23 -6.37 -1.43
N PHE A 126 -6.28 -6.01 -2.18
CA PHE A 126 -6.54 -4.65 -2.66
C PHE A 126 -7.21 -3.86 -1.54
N CYS A 127 -6.45 -3.01 -0.84
CA CYS A 127 -6.91 -2.29 0.35
C CYS A 127 -7.15 -0.82 0.02
N GLN A 128 -8.41 -0.40 -0.06
CA GLN A 128 -8.77 1.02 -0.36
C GLN A 128 -7.92 1.55 -1.52
N GLY A 129 -7.78 0.69 -2.54
CA GLY A 129 -6.80 0.83 -3.59
C GLY A 129 -7.26 1.74 -4.72
N LEU A 130 -6.32 2.14 -5.56
CA LEU A 130 -6.57 2.86 -6.81
C LEU A 130 -6.40 1.90 -7.98
N THR A 131 -7.20 2.11 -9.03
CA THR A 131 -7.19 1.26 -10.24
C THR A 131 -6.24 1.75 -11.33
N GLY A 132 -5.50 2.83 -11.07
CA GLY A 132 -4.62 3.43 -12.08
C GLY A 132 -5.33 4.42 -12.99
N LEU A 133 -4.56 5.06 -13.87
CA LEU A 133 -5.12 6.03 -14.83
C LEU A 133 -4.87 5.63 -16.29
N ALA A 134 -4.10 4.57 -16.55
CA ALA A 134 -3.73 4.22 -17.94
C ALA A 134 -4.92 3.73 -18.79
N GLY A 135 -6.00 3.26 -18.15
CA GLY A 135 -7.26 2.91 -18.84
C GLY A 135 -8.13 4.11 -19.21
N LEU A 136 -7.80 5.32 -18.76
CA LEU A 136 -8.54 6.55 -19.09
C LEU A 136 -8.16 7.11 -20.46
N PRO A 137 -9.04 7.90 -21.10
CA PRO A 137 -8.68 8.71 -22.28
C PRO A 137 -7.42 9.56 -22.01
N ASP A 138 -6.60 9.77 -23.04
CA ASP A 138 -5.29 10.41 -22.91
C ASP A 138 -5.36 11.82 -22.31
N ASP A 139 -6.35 12.61 -22.68
CA ASP A 139 -6.56 13.96 -22.17
C ASP A 139 -7.00 13.96 -20.70
N GLU A 140 -7.87 13.05 -20.32
CA GLU A 140 -8.31 12.89 -18.93
C GLU A 140 -7.16 12.38 -18.05
N ARG A 141 -6.44 11.36 -18.51
CA ARG A 141 -5.22 10.85 -17.83
C ARG A 141 -4.18 11.96 -17.62
N ALA A 142 -3.90 12.73 -18.66
CA ALA A 142 -2.94 13.83 -18.60
C ALA A 142 -3.41 14.93 -17.60
N ALA A 143 -4.69 15.27 -17.62
CA ALA A 143 -5.27 16.25 -16.71
C ALA A 143 -5.19 15.80 -15.25
N GLN A 144 -5.61 14.57 -14.94
CA GLN A 144 -5.56 14.02 -13.58
C GLN A 144 -4.13 13.87 -13.07
N ARG A 145 -3.20 13.39 -13.92
CA ARG A 145 -1.77 13.33 -13.59
C ARG A 145 -1.24 14.72 -13.26
N LYS A 146 -1.46 15.70 -14.14
CA LYS A 146 -0.99 17.07 -13.94
C LYS A 146 -1.53 17.67 -12.64
N GLN A 147 -2.83 17.55 -12.39
CA GLN A 147 -3.47 18.07 -11.19
C GLN A 147 -2.83 17.52 -9.91
N ARG A 148 -2.53 16.20 -9.84
CA ARG A 148 -1.89 15.58 -8.68
C ARG A 148 -0.46 16.08 -8.49
N LEU A 149 0.32 16.15 -9.56
CA LEU A 149 1.71 16.63 -9.53
C LEU A 149 1.77 18.11 -9.08
N ASP A 150 0.93 18.97 -9.66
CA ASP A 150 0.87 20.37 -9.29
C ASP A 150 0.48 20.53 -7.82
N THR A 151 -0.54 19.80 -7.36
CA THR A 151 -0.96 19.82 -5.95
C THR A 151 0.20 19.50 -5.00
N PHE A 152 0.98 18.45 -5.28
CA PHE A 152 2.10 18.08 -4.41
C PHE A 152 3.25 19.09 -4.47
N ARG A 153 3.55 19.64 -5.65
CA ARG A 153 4.62 20.64 -5.83
C ARG A 153 4.27 21.98 -5.20
N GLU A 154 3.01 22.42 -5.32
CA GLU A 154 2.55 23.71 -4.81
C GLU A 154 2.34 23.70 -3.29
N LEU A 155 1.77 22.63 -2.75
CA LEU A 155 1.49 22.54 -1.32
C LEU A 155 2.70 22.06 -0.52
N GLY A 156 3.53 21.18 -1.10
CA GLY A 156 4.49 20.41 -0.33
C GLY A 156 3.80 19.41 0.61
N ALA A 157 4.57 18.56 1.25
CA ALA A 157 4.02 17.50 2.09
C ALA A 157 3.26 18.03 3.31
N GLU A 158 3.77 19.07 3.96
CA GLU A 158 3.19 19.62 5.19
C GLU A 158 1.81 20.21 4.95
N ARG A 159 1.69 21.17 4.02
CA ARG A 159 0.40 21.78 3.69
C ARG A 159 -0.56 20.77 3.06
N PHE A 160 -0.08 19.88 2.22
CA PHE A 160 -0.90 18.80 1.69
C PHE A 160 -1.52 17.94 2.80
N ALA A 161 -0.73 17.53 3.80
CA ALA A 161 -1.22 16.78 4.94
C ALA A 161 -2.26 17.56 5.78
N GLU A 162 -2.03 18.83 6.01
CA GLU A 162 -2.95 19.69 6.76
C GLU A 162 -4.27 19.95 6.03
N GLU A 163 -4.20 20.27 4.74
CA GLU A 163 -5.36 20.65 3.94
C GLU A 163 -6.17 19.47 3.42
N ARG A 164 -5.52 18.33 3.18
CA ARG A 164 -6.11 17.14 2.53
C ARG A 164 -6.13 15.91 3.41
N GLY A 165 -5.13 15.73 4.29
CA GLY A 165 -4.95 14.49 5.06
C GLY A 165 -6.15 14.14 5.94
N ARG A 166 -6.79 15.14 6.56
CA ARG A 166 -8.00 14.90 7.36
C ARG A 166 -9.24 14.61 6.51
N LYS A 167 -9.29 15.09 5.27
CA LYS A 167 -10.47 14.98 4.40
C LYS A 167 -10.65 13.57 3.83
N VAL A 168 -9.60 12.76 3.87
CA VAL A 168 -9.65 11.37 3.40
C VAL A 168 -9.98 10.39 4.52
N LEU A 169 -10.11 10.87 5.77
CA LEU A 169 -10.50 10.06 6.92
C LEU A 169 -12.01 10.06 7.12
N GLY A 170 -12.52 9.01 7.74
CA GLY A 170 -13.91 8.91 8.12
C GLY A 170 -14.28 9.93 9.22
N PRO A 171 -15.55 10.36 9.28
CA PRO A 171 -16.00 11.43 10.18
C PRO A 171 -15.87 11.10 11.66
N ASN A 172 -15.84 9.80 11.99
CA ASN A 172 -15.75 9.30 13.37
C ASN A 172 -14.32 8.86 13.74
N THR A 173 -13.33 9.15 12.91
CA THR A 173 -11.93 8.82 13.20
C THR A 173 -11.47 9.47 14.50
N MET A 174 -10.92 8.67 15.42
CA MET A 174 -10.43 9.19 16.69
C MET A 174 -9.37 10.28 16.46
N PRO A 175 -9.41 11.41 17.22
CA PRO A 175 -8.48 12.53 17.01
C PRO A 175 -7.01 12.11 16.99
N MET A 176 -6.60 11.21 17.89
CA MET A 176 -5.24 10.69 17.94
C MET A 176 -4.83 9.93 16.68
N VAL A 177 -5.75 9.18 16.08
CA VAL A 177 -5.51 8.45 14.83
C VAL A 177 -5.39 9.43 13.66
N ALA A 178 -6.26 10.45 13.62
CA ALA A 178 -6.20 11.50 12.62
C ALA A 178 -4.87 12.29 12.70
N GLU A 179 -4.43 12.64 13.91
CA GLU A 179 -3.12 13.28 14.12
C GLU A 179 -1.96 12.41 13.68
N LEU A 180 -2.00 11.10 13.98
CA LEU A 180 -0.99 10.15 13.55
C LEU A 180 -0.93 10.07 12.02
N ALA A 181 -2.06 9.93 11.34
CA ALA A 181 -2.13 9.89 9.88
C ALA A 181 -1.56 11.17 9.24
N VAL A 182 -1.96 12.35 9.74
CA VAL A 182 -1.45 13.64 9.28
C VAL A 182 0.06 13.77 9.54
N THR A 183 0.54 13.32 10.71
CA THR A 183 1.97 13.36 11.06
C THR A 183 2.81 12.48 10.15
N ILE A 184 2.32 11.29 9.78
CA ILE A 184 2.99 10.41 8.82
C ILE A 184 3.02 11.10 7.45
N MET A 185 1.90 11.62 6.99
CA MET A 185 1.75 12.26 5.68
C MET A 185 2.65 13.50 5.51
N LYS A 186 2.85 14.30 6.57
CA LYS A 186 3.76 15.47 6.58
C LYS A 186 5.21 15.10 6.25
N ARG A 187 5.60 13.84 6.47
CA ARG A 187 6.97 13.35 6.25
C ARG A 187 7.18 12.71 4.88
N ALA A 188 6.12 12.60 4.08
CA ALA A 188 6.21 12.00 2.76
C ALA A 188 7.01 12.90 1.81
N PRO A 189 8.12 12.42 1.18
CA PRO A 189 8.94 13.27 0.32
C PRO A 189 8.23 13.60 -0.99
N VAL A 190 8.07 14.89 -1.30
CA VAL A 190 7.39 15.34 -2.53
C VAL A 190 7.93 14.70 -3.80
N PRO A 191 9.26 14.55 -4.02
CA PRO A 191 9.77 13.86 -5.18
C PRO A 191 9.27 12.42 -5.33
N ALA A 192 9.24 11.66 -4.23
CA ALA A 192 8.72 10.29 -4.23
C ALA A 192 7.20 10.23 -4.42
N MET A 193 6.45 11.19 -3.83
CA MET A 193 5.02 11.34 -4.10
C MET A 193 4.75 11.59 -5.59
N CYS A 194 5.57 12.41 -6.25
CA CYS A 194 5.47 12.65 -7.69
C CYS A 194 5.80 11.39 -8.50
N GLN A 195 6.84 10.63 -8.13
CA GLN A 195 7.15 9.35 -8.77
C GLN A 195 6.01 8.34 -8.65
N ALA A 196 5.33 8.29 -7.50
CA ALA A 196 4.15 7.43 -7.32
C ALA A 196 2.95 7.89 -8.19
N VAL A 197 2.80 9.20 -8.45
CA VAL A 197 1.82 9.71 -9.43
C VAL A 197 2.17 9.31 -10.86
N GLU A 198 3.46 9.35 -11.21
CA GLU A 198 3.92 8.89 -12.55
C GLU A 198 3.63 7.41 -12.74
N MET A 199 3.89 6.58 -11.74
CA MET A 199 3.54 5.17 -11.74
C MET A 199 2.03 4.97 -11.87
N LEU A 200 1.21 5.68 -11.07
CA LEU A 200 -0.25 5.63 -11.13
C LEU A 200 -0.78 5.98 -12.54
N ALA A 201 -0.18 7.00 -13.18
CA ALA A 201 -0.62 7.47 -14.51
C ALA A 201 -0.33 6.47 -15.63
N GLN A 202 0.64 5.57 -15.43
CA GLN A 202 1.07 4.57 -16.43
C GLN A 202 0.48 3.18 -16.16
N THR A 203 -0.24 2.99 -15.07
CA THR A 203 -0.74 1.67 -14.65
C THR A 203 -2.23 1.55 -14.87
N ASP A 204 -2.67 0.38 -15.32
CA ASP A 204 -4.06 -0.05 -15.39
C ASP A 204 -4.21 -1.35 -14.58
N PHE A 205 -4.97 -1.28 -13.48
CA PHE A 205 -5.28 -2.44 -12.65
C PHE A 205 -5.96 -3.56 -13.44
N PHE A 206 -6.87 -3.20 -14.35
CA PHE A 206 -7.66 -4.17 -15.12
C PHE A 206 -6.83 -4.92 -16.17
N ALA A 207 -5.66 -4.41 -16.53
CA ALA A 207 -4.67 -5.14 -17.32
C ALA A 207 -3.84 -6.12 -16.46
N LEU A 208 -3.69 -5.85 -15.16
CA LEU A 208 -2.95 -6.71 -14.22
C LEU A 208 -3.84 -7.79 -13.61
N ALA A 209 -5.05 -7.45 -13.21
CA ALA A 209 -5.96 -8.31 -12.44
C ALA A 209 -6.18 -9.70 -13.06
N PRO A 210 -6.36 -9.87 -14.39
CA PRO A 210 -6.53 -11.21 -15.01
C PRO A 210 -5.29 -12.11 -14.91
N ARG A 211 -4.14 -11.57 -14.51
CA ARG A 211 -2.87 -12.30 -14.35
C ARG A 211 -2.60 -12.68 -12.89
N ILE A 212 -3.47 -12.27 -11.96
CA ILE A 212 -3.36 -12.60 -10.54
C ILE A 212 -4.03 -13.96 -10.32
N GLU A 213 -3.23 -14.97 -10.01
CA GLU A 213 -3.68 -16.35 -9.87
C GLU A 213 -3.97 -16.75 -8.41
N CYS A 214 -3.44 -15.98 -7.45
CA CYS A 214 -3.62 -16.27 -6.02
C CYS A 214 -5.00 -15.80 -5.51
N PRO A 215 -5.49 -16.37 -4.38
CA PRO A 215 -6.67 -15.86 -3.68
C PRO A 215 -6.54 -14.36 -3.42
N SER A 216 -7.62 -13.62 -3.66
CA SER A 216 -7.60 -12.16 -3.56
C SER A 216 -8.74 -11.63 -2.71
N LEU A 217 -8.47 -10.54 -1.97
CA LEU A 217 -9.43 -9.84 -1.13
C LEU A 217 -9.48 -8.36 -1.53
N VAL A 218 -10.67 -7.78 -1.53
CA VAL A 218 -10.86 -6.33 -1.62
C VAL A 218 -11.35 -5.79 -0.26
N ILE A 219 -10.67 -4.79 0.28
CA ILE A 219 -11.12 -4.06 1.47
C ILE A 219 -11.40 -2.61 1.08
N ALA A 220 -12.61 -2.12 1.36
CA ALA A 220 -13.02 -0.74 1.12
C ALA A 220 -13.45 -0.04 2.42
N GLY A 221 -13.34 1.28 2.47
CA GLY A 221 -13.95 2.11 3.51
C GLY A 221 -15.29 2.64 3.02
N SER A 222 -16.34 2.58 3.84
CA SER A 222 -17.69 2.97 3.40
C SER A 222 -17.83 4.46 3.10
N VAL A 223 -16.92 5.29 3.59
CA VAL A 223 -16.92 6.76 3.39
C VAL A 223 -15.58 7.28 2.83
N ASP A 224 -14.83 6.44 2.12
CA ASP A 224 -13.56 6.79 1.51
C ASP A 224 -13.76 7.68 0.27
N PRO A 225 -13.34 8.97 0.32
CA PRO A 225 -13.50 9.86 -0.84
C PRO A 225 -12.39 9.69 -1.90
N ALA A 226 -11.30 8.99 -1.57
CA ALA A 226 -10.17 8.80 -2.47
C ALA A 226 -10.28 7.48 -3.28
N SER A 227 -10.86 6.45 -2.65
CA SER A 227 -11.17 5.15 -3.26
C SER A 227 -12.60 4.76 -2.87
N PRO A 228 -13.62 5.31 -3.54
CA PRO A 228 -15.02 5.00 -3.26
C PRO A 228 -15.33 3.50 -3.37
N VAL A 229 -16.39 3.06 -2.69
CA VAL A 229 -16.81 1.64 -2.66
C VAL A 229 -16.96 1.06 -4.06
N GLU A 230 -17.44 1.86 -5.01
CA GLU A 230 -17.63 1.48 -6.42
C GLU A 230 -16.29 1.13 -7.11
N MET A 231 -15.19 1.81 -6.72
CA MET A 231 -13.85 1.48 -7.21
C MET A 231 -13.38 0.12 -6.66
N GLY A 232 -13.64 -0.15 -5.40
CA GLY A 232 -13.41 -1.48 -4.79
C GLY A 232 -14.24 -2.56 -5.46
N GLN A 233 -15.52 -2.27 -5.75
CA GLN A 233 -16.42 -3.18 -6.45
C GLN A 233 -15.89 -3.52 -7.85
N ALA A 234 -15.47 -2.49 -8.61
CA ALA A 234 -14.88 -2.70 -9.93
C ALA A 234 -13.57 -3.52 -9.86
N ALA A 235 -12.74 -3.27 -8.84
CA ALA A 235 -11.52 -4.05 -8.62
C ALA A 235 -11.84 -5.51 -8.31
N ARG A 236 -12.84 -5.78 -7.45
CA ARG A 236 -13.31 -7.13 -7.15
C ARG A 236 -13.80 -7.86 -8.40
N ASP A 237 -14.58 -7.18 -9.25
CA ASP A 237 -15.11 -7.74 -10.48
C ASP A 237 -14.03 -8.02 -11.55
N GLY A 238 -12.88 -7.34 -11.45
CA GLY A 238 -11.70 -7.59 -12.27
C GLY A 238 -10.84 -8.76 -11.81
N LEU A 239 -10.92 -9.15 -10.54
CA LEU A 239 -10.21 -10.29 -9.98
C LEU A 239 -10.98 -11.59 -10.26
N ALA A 240 -10.27 -12.71 -10.46
CA ALA A 240 -10.88 -13.97 -10.85
C ALA A 240 -11.83 -14.54 -9.80
N ASP A 241 -11.48 -14.40 -8.54
CA ASP A 241 -12.29 -14.84 -7.39
C ASP A 241 -11.83 -14.07 -6.14
N GLY A 242 -12.76 -13.66 -5.31
CA GLY A 242 -12.42 -13.02 -4.03
C GLY A 242 -13.58 -12.28 -3.38
N PRO A 243 -13.63 -12.30 -2.04
CA PRO A 243 -14.58 -11.48 -1.30
C PRO A 243 -14.24 -10.00 -1.39
N MET A 244 -15.25 -9.17 -1.18
CA MET A 244 -15.11 -7.76 -0.88
C MET A 244 -15.72 -7.47 0.49
N GLU A 245 -14.93 -6.84 1.34
CA GLU A 245 -15.33 -6.45 2.67
C GLU A 245 -15.32 -4.92 2.81
N ILE A 246 -16.32 -4.38 3.48
CA ILE A 246 -16.48 -2.93 3.67
C ILE A 246 -16.35 -2.62 5.16
N ILE A 247 -15.39 -1.75 5.51
CA ILE A 247 -15.25 -1.25 6.89
C ILE A 247 -16.17 -0.05 7.03
N ASP A 248 -17.24 -0.22 7.78
CA ASP A 248 -18.24 0.83 8.00
C ASP A 248 -17.65 2.04 8.75
N GLY A 249 -17.98 3.24 8.28
CA GLY A 249 -17.52 4.52 8.81
C GLY A 249 -16.04 4.84 8.56
N ALA A 250 -15.27 3.93 7.95
CA ALA A 250 -13.87 4.18 7.62
C ALA A 250 -13.72 4.98 6.32
N GLY A 251 -12.77 5.92 6.33
CA GLY A 251 -12.26 6.62 5.16
C GLY A 251 -11.12 5.84 4.49
N HIS A 252 -10.08 6.56 4.04
CA HIS A 252 -8.98 6.02 3.23
C HIS A 252 -7.91 5.22 4.01
N TYR A 253 -7.95 5.27 5.33
CA TYR A 253 -6.99 4.59 6.21
C TYR A 253 -7.69 3.60 7.15
N GLY A 254 -8.55 2.72 6.60
CA GLY A 254 -9.30 1.74 7.38
C GLY A 254 -8.44 0.90 8.31
N CYS A 255 -7.19 0.60 7.94
CA CYS A 255 -6.19 -0.07 8.77
C CYS A 255 -5.81 0.71 10.05
N MET A 256 -5.98 2.04 10.04
CA MET A 256 -5.74 2.91 11.19
C MET A 256 -7.04 3.34 11.89
N GLU A 257 -8.09 3.58 11.11
CA GLU A 257 -9.37 4.12 11.58
C GLU A 257 -10.20 3.09 12.33
N ASN A 258 -10.22 1.86 11.83
CA ASN A 258 -10.83 0.70 12.49
C ASN A 258 -9.91 -0.53 12.41
N PRO A 259 -8.79 -0.52 13.15
CA PRO A 259 -7.79 -1.60 13.06
C PRO A 259 -8.33 -2.95 13.49
N ALA A 260 -9.31 -3.00 14.39
CA ALA A 260 -9.90 -4.26 14.83
C ALA A 260 -10.65 -4.95 13.67
N ALA A 261 -11.56 -4.23 13.00
CA ALA A 261 -12.26 -4.76 11.84
C ALA A 261 -11.30 -5.14 10.71
N PHE A 262 -10.35 -4.25 10.40
CA PHE A 262 -9.34 -4.51 9.37
C PHE A 262 -8.55 -5.79 9.64
N ASN A 263 -8.03 -5.96 10.86
CA ASN A 263 -7.22 -7.11 11.23
C ASN A 263 -8.05 -8.42 11.21
N THR A 264 -9.29 -8.39 11.69
CA THR A 264 -10.20 -9.54 11.64
C THR A 264 -10.46 -9.96 10.19
N ILE A 265 -10.88 -9.04 9.34
CA ILE A 265 -11.14 -9.29 7.91
C ILE A 265 -9.91 -9.94 7.24
N LEU A 266 -8.73 -9.35 7.46
CA LEU A 266 -7.50 -9.84 6.84
C LEU A 266 -7.10 -11.22 7.36
N SER A 267 -7.17 -11.45 8.69
CA SER A 267 -6.81 -12.73 9.31
C SER A 267 -7.78 -13.84 8.89
N ASP A 268 -9.09 -13.57 8.87
CA ASP A 268 -10.11 -14.54 8.47
C ASP A 268 -9.95 -14.95 7.01
N PHE A 269 -9.66 -13.97 6.14
CA PHE A 269 -9.36 -14.26 4.73
C PHE A 269 -8.11 -15.13 4.58
N ILE A 270 -7.00 -14.75 5.23
CA ILE A 270 -5.75 -15.53 5.13
C ILE A 270 -5.93 -16.94 5.70
N ALA A 271 -6.69 -17.12 6.77
CA ALA A 271 -6.94 -18.44 7.35
C ALA A 271 -7.79 -19.34 6.45
N ALA A 272 -8.52 -18.76 5.49
CA ALA A 272 -9.36 -19.50 4.54
C ALA A 272 -8.63 -19.84 3.22
N THR A 273 -7.42 -19.31 3.02
CA THR A 273 -6.59 -19.51 1.81
C THR A 273 -5.41 -20.45 2.05
#